data_b9ca81cfd0203574c9db38056f861f1b
#
_entry.id   b9ca81cfd0203574c9db38056f861f1b
#
_cell.length_a   1.000
_cell.length_b   1.000
_cell.length_c   1.000
_cell.angle_alpha   90.00
_cell.angle_beta   90.00
_cell.angle_gamma   90.00
#
_symmetry.space_group_name_H-M   'P 1'
#
loop_
_entity.id
_entity.type
_entity.pdbx_description
1 polymer ?
#
loop_
_entity_poly.entity_id
_entity_poly.type
_entity_poly.pdbx_seq_one_letter_code
_entity_poly.pdbx_strand_id
1 'polypeptide(L)'
;MSTALMGRRRSAVEIVHEILALCNDGGLNKTAIMYRSNLSYEQLKKYLGALCEDGLLFKNDLGYYEATANGRKVFKSINGAVKALRALKS
;
A
#
# COMPACT_ATOMS: atom_id res chain seq x y z
N MET A 1 -21.01 9.94 10.01
CA MET A 1 -20.71 10.06 9.85
C MET A 1 -20.12 9.81 9.61
N SER A 2 -19.87 9.74 9.66
CA SER A 2 -19.21 9.66 9.46
C SER A 2 -18.50 9.27 9.31
N THR A 3 -18.38 9.09 9.29
CA THR A 3 -17.68 8.87 9.17
C THR A 3 -17.13 8.57 8.80
N ALA A 4 -17.17 8.65 8.61
CA ALA A 4 -16.74 8.58 8.27
C ALA A 4 -16.34 8.69 7.88
N LEU A 5 -16.44 9.00 7.70
CA LEU A 5 -16.10 9.32 7.47
C LEU A 5 -15.42 9.31 7.59
N MET A 6 -15.55 9.19 7.85
CA MET A 6 -14.94 9.16 8.17
C MET A 6 -13.98 8.73 8.10
N GLY A 7 -14.14 9.20 8.00
CA GLY A 7 -12.82 8.98 8.04
C GLY A 7 -12.29 7.77 8.10
N ARG A 8 -12.00 7.48 7.72
CA ARG A 8 -11.68 6.44 7.70
C ARG A 8 -10.40 6.22 8.15
N ARG A 9 -10.20 5.73 9.17
CA ARG A 9 -9.04 5.27 9.66
C ARG A 9 -8.76 3.98 9.09
N ARG A 10 -7.77 3.82 8.23
CA ARG A 10 -7.32 2.57 7.69
C ARG A 10 -6.24 2.01 8.61
N SER A 11 -6.22 0.69 8.80
CA SER A 11 -5.17 0.05 9.56
C SER A 11 -3.86 0.08 8.76
N ALA A 12 -2.74 -0.16 9.46
CA ALA A 12 -1.46 -0.23 8.78
C ALA A 12 -1.44 -1.32 7.72
N VAL A 13 -2.09 -2.47 8.02
CA VAL A 13 -2.16 -3.56 7.06
C VAL A 13 -2.91 -3.15 5.80
N GLU A 14 -4.00 -2.42 5.96
CA GLU A 14 -4.77 -1.95 4.81
C GLU A 14 -3.97 -0.97 3.97
N ILE A 15 -3.21 -0.09 4.60
CA ILE A 15 -2.38 0.86 3.89
C ILE A 15 -1.25 0.14 3.14
N VAL A 16 -0.60 -0.81 3.79
CA VAL A 16 0.46 -1.59 3.15
C VAL A 16 -0.10 -2.36 1.96
N HIS A 17 -1.26 -2.99 2.13
CA HIS A 17 -1.91 -3.72 1.06
C HIS A 17 -2.17 -2.81 -0.14
N GLU A 18 -2.68 -1.63 0.12
CA GLU A 18 -3.01 -0.70 -0.94
C GLU A 18 -1.77 -0.22 -1.70
N ILE A 19 -0.70 0.11 -0.96
CA ILE A 19 0.52 0.57 -1.60
C ILE A 19 1.14 -0.55 -2.44
N LEU A 20 1.20 -1.76 -1.89
CA LEU A 20 1.74 -2.90 -2.63
C LEU A 20 0.90 -3.21 -3.87
N ALA A 21 -0.42 -3.09 -3.76
CA ALA A 21 -1.29 -3.30 -4.91
C ALA A 21 -0.98 -2.31 -6.02
N LEU A 22 -0.79 -1.05 -5.66
CA LEU A 22 -0.49 0.00 -6.63
C LEU A 22 0.85 -0.22 -7.33
N CYS A 23 1.81 -0.79 -6.63
CA CYS A 23 3.16 -0.99 -7.16
C CYS A 23 3.37 -2.38 -7.75
N ASN A 24 2.34 -3.23 -7.74
CA ASN A 24 2.47 -4.61 -8.17
C ASN A 24 2.56 -4.78 -9.68
N ASP A 25 1.92 -3.91 -10.43
CA ASP A 25 1.86 -4.01 -11.89
C ASP A 25 2.81 -3.03 -12.59
N GLY A 26 3.91 -2.74 -11.98
CA GLY A 26 4.86 -1.81 -12.54
C GLY A 26 5.06 -0.65 -11.59
N GLY A 27 5.97 0.23 -11.93
CA GLY A 27 6.36 1.30 -11.03
C GLY A 27 5.41 2.48 -11.05
N LEU A 28 5.27 3.12 -9.90
CA LEU A 28 4.56 4.39 -9.79
C LEU A 28 5.45 5.35 -9.03
N ASN A 29 5.40 6.62 -9.41
CA ASN A 29 6.16 7.63 -8.67
C ASN A 29 5.42 7.99 -7.39
N LYS A 30 6.13 8.68 -6.51
CA LYS A 30 5.61 9.04 -5.20
C LYS A 30 4.29 9.83 -5.28
N THR A 31 4.23 10.77 -6.21
CA THR A 31 3.05 11.61 -6.35
C THR A 31 1.83 10.80 -6.74
N ALA A 32 2.00 9.86 -7.67
CA ALA A 32 0.90 9.00 -8.09
C ALA A 32 0.42 8.11 -6.95
N ILE A 33 1.36 7.56 -6.19
CA ILE A 33 1.00 6.71 -5.06
C ILE A 33 0.23 7.52 -4.02
N MET A 34 0.72 8.73 -3.72
CA MET A 34 0.07 9.57 -2.74
C MET A 34 -1.36 9.90 -3.15
N TYR A 35 -1.53 10.25 -4.39
CA TYR A 35 -2.82 10.63 -4.90
C TYR A 35 -3.81 9.47 -4.88
N ARG A 36 -3.37 8.30 -5.34
CA ARG A 36 -4.25 7.14 -5.43
C ARG A 36 -4.55 6.51 -4.08
N SER A 37 -3.60 6.57 -3.15
CA SER A 37 -3.80 6.00 -1.83
C SER A 37 -4.47 6.97 -0.87
N ASN A 38 -4.59 8.24 -1.28
CA ASN A 38 -5.20 9.28 -0.46
C ASN A 38 -4.53 9.41 0.91
N LEU A 39 -3.21 9.29 0.93
CA LEU A 39 -2.42 9.48 2.12
C LEU A 39 -1.82 10.87 2.14
N SER A 40 -1.55 11.39 3.34
CA SER A 40 -0.78 12.61 3.44
C SER A 40 0.66 12.32 3.01
N TYR A 41 1.39 13.38 2.69
CA TYR A 41 2.79 13.22 2.30
C TYR A 41 3.60 12.56 3.41
N GLU A 42 3.35 12.95 4.64
CA GLU A 42 4.09 12.41 5.78
C GLU A 42 3.79 10.93 6.00
N GLN A 43 2.54 10.55 5.88
CA GLN A 43 2.17 9.15 6.00
C GLN A 43 2.80 8.33 4.88
N LEU A 44 2.71 8.82 3.66
CA LEU A 44 3.28 8.13 2.53
C LEU A 44 4.78 7.94 2.69
N LYS A 45 5.48 9.00 3.08
CA LYS A 45 6.91 8.96 3.27
C LYS A 45 7.30 7.89 4.29
N LYS A 46 6.55 7.82 5.37
CA LYS A 46 6.78 6.85 6.43
C LYS A 46 6.60 5.42 5.91
N TYR A 47 5.50 5.17 5.20
CA TYR A 47 5.24 3.83 4.70
C TYR A 47 6.18 3.42 3.58
N LEU A 48 6.48 4.33 2.66
CA LEU A 48 7.42 4.00 1.58
C LEU A 48 8.80 3.69 2.15
N GLY A 49 9.25 4.46 3.13
CA GLY A 49 10.52 4.21 3.76
C GLY A 49 10.58 2.84 4.42
N ALA A 50 9.55 2.51 5.19
CA ALA A 50 9.48 1.25 5.88
C ALA A 50 9.42 0.07 4.91
N LEU A 51 8.62 0.18 3.86
CA LEU A 51 8.48 -0.90 2.90
C LEU A 51 9.76 -1.13 2.10
N CYS A 52 10.47 -0.06 1.77
CA CYS A 52 11.76 -0.19 1.10
C CYS A 52 12.79 -0.80 2.03
N GLU A 53 12.80 -0.36 3.27
CA GLU A 53 13.74 -0.88 4.25
C GLU A 53 13.52 -2.38 4.50
N ASP A 54 12.27 -2.81 4.50
CA ASP A 54 11.92 -4.21 4.71
C ASP A 54 12.05 -5.07 3.44
N GLY A 55 12.47 -4.47 2.33
CA GLY A 55 12.69 -5.21 1.11
C GLY A 55 11.42 -5.58 0.36
N LEU A 56 10.33 -4.86 0.60
CA LEU A 56 9.06 -5.13 -0.07
C LEU A 56 8.84 -4.22 -1.28
N LEU A 57 9.47 -3.06 -1.29
CA LEU A 57 9.46 -2.14 -2.42
C LEU A 57 10.89 -1.75 -2.74
N PHE A 58 11.11 -1.30 -3.96
CA PHE A 58 12.37 -0.66 -4.30
C PHE A 58 12.09 0.50 -5.25
N LYS A 59 12.97 1.48 -5.22
CA LYS A 59 12.87 2.65 -6.06
C LYS A 59 13.82 2.45 -7.23
N ASN A 60 13.28 2.42 -8.44
CA ASN A 60 14.11 2.19 -9.62
C ASN A 60 14.83 3.47 -10.04
N ASP A 61 15.63 3.38 -11.10
CA ASP A 61 16.46 4.49 -11.55
C ASP A 61 15.66 5.70 -12.01
N LEU A 62 14.39 5.49 -12.36
CA LEU A 62 13.52 6.58 -12.80
C LEU A 62 12.79 7.22 -11.62
N GLY A 63 13.02 6.72 -10.41
CA GLY A 63 12.35 7.27 -9.24
C GLY A 63 10.97 6.67 -9.00
N TYR A 64 10.66 5.56 -9.64
CA TYR A 64 9.38 4.88 -9.47
C TYR A 64 9.54 3.76 -8.45
N TYR A 65 8.50 3.52 -7.68
CA TYR A 65 8.50 2.46 -6.67
C TYR A 65 7.84 1.23 -7.24
N GLU A 66 8.50 0.08 -7.08
CA GLU A 66 8.00 -1.19 -7.57
C GLU A 66 8.04 -2.22 -6.45
N ALA A 67 7.13 -3.18 -6.51
CA ALA A 67 7.13 -4.28 -5.56
C ALA A 67 8.27 -5.23 -5.90
N THR A 68 9.00 -5.68 -4.87
CA THR A 68 10.00 -6.73 -5.02
C THR A 68 9.30 -8.09 -5.09
N ALA A 69 10.06 -9.15 -5.33
CA ALA A 69 9.49 -10.51 -5.27
C ALA A 69 8.88 -10.77 -3.89
N ASN A 70 9.57 -10.34 -2.83
CA ASN A 70 9.02 -10.48 -1.48
C ASN A 70 7.78 -9.61 -1.29
N GLY A 71 7.77 -8.42 -1.86
CA GLY A 71 6.61 -7.55 -1.80
C GLY A 71 5.39 -8.20 -2.44
N ARG A 72 5.58 -8.87 -3.56
CA ARG A 72 4.49 -9.58 -4.22
C ARG A 72 3.96 -10.73 -3.39
N LYS A 73 4.85 -11.45 -2.71
CA LYS A 73 4.44 -12.54 -1.83
C LYS A 73 3.63 -12.02 -0.66
N VAL A 74 4.08 -10.93 -0.06
CA VAL A 74 3.36 -10.30 1.04
C VAL A 74 2.01 -9.80 0.56
N PHE A 75 1.97 -9.18 -0.61
CA PHE A 75 0.72 -8.70 -1.18
C PHE A 75 -0.29 -9.84 -1.33
N LYS A 76 0.15 -10.97 -1.90
CA LYS A 76 -0.74 -12.11 -2.07
C LYS A 76 -1.30 -12.61 -0.74
N SER A 77 -0.44 -12.67 0.26
CA SER A 77 -0.82 -13.14 1.58
C SER A 77 -1.86 -12.21 2.20
N ILE A 78 -1.59 -10.91 2.17
CA ILE A 78 -2.52 -9.92 2.73
C ILE A 78 -3.82 -9.90 1.93
N ASN A 79 -3.71 -10.00 0.62
CA ASN A 79 -4.88 -9.95 -0.24
C ASN A 79 -5.86 -11.09 0.08
N GLY A 80 -5.33 -12.28 0.35
CA GLY A 80 -6.16 -13.40 0.77
C GLY A 80 -6.87 -13.12 2.09
N ALA A 81 -6.13 -12.56 3.06
CA ALA A 81 -6.71 -12.23 4.35
C ALA A 81 -7.78 -11.14 4.23
N VAL A 82 -7.51 -10.12 3.42
CA VAL A 82 -8.47 -9.03 3.23
C VAL A 82 -9.74 -9.54 2.60
N LYS A 83 -9.62 -10.41 1.60
CA LYS A 83 -10.80 -10.99 0.96
C LYS A 83 -11.62 -11.83 1.92
N ALA A 84 -10.94 -12.62 2.76
CA ALA A 84 -11.62 -13.44 3.75
C ALA A 84 -12.37 -12.59 4.75
N LEU A 85 -11.76 -11.49 5.19
CA LEU A 85 -12.40 -10.59 6.14
C LEU A 85 -13.61 -9.90 5.54
N ARG A 86 -13.53 -9.53 4.27
CA ARG A 86 -14.66 -8.91 3.59
C ARG A 86 -15.81 -9.89 3.45
N ALA A 87 -15.51 -11.16 3.17
CA ALA A 87 -16.55 -12.17 3.07
C ALA A 87 -17.27 -12.37 4.39
N LEU A 88 -16.53 -12.28 5.50
CA LEU A 88 -17.15 -12.42 6.82
C LEU A 88 -18.08 -11.27 7.14
N LYS A 89 -17.84 -10.10 6.58
CA LYS A 89 -18.68 -8.94 6.83
C LYS A 89 -19.91 -8.87 5.97
N SER A 90 -19.95 -9.61 4.90
CA SER A 90 -21.07 -9.56 3.95
C SER A 90 -22.32 -10.26 4.43
#